data_b10e248f95b195f0eda39c5c78cfbdaa
#
_entry.id   b10e248f95b195f0eda39c5c78cfbdaa
#
_cell.length_a   1.000
_cell.length_b   1.000
_cell.length_c   1.000
_cell.angle_alpha   90.00
_cell.angle_beta   90.00
_cell.angle_gamma   90.00
#
_symmetry.space_group_name_H-M   'P 1'
#
loop_
_entity.id
_entity.type
_entity.pdbx_description
1 polymer ?
#
loop_
_entity_poly.entity_id
_entity_poly.type
_entity_poly.pdbx_seq_one_letter_code
_entity_poly.pdbx_strand_id
1 'polypeptide(L)' 'MAQETSPLTGILKEEQVFIDFGEHEGKSVLEISDTNPDFYDYLVGQKEVGNFAIRRSRDKSFRLYVQNVTLN' A
#
# COMPACT_ATOMS: atom_id res chain seq x y z
N MET A 1 -6.57 22.25 -11.32
CA MET A 1 -6.52 20.81 -11.48
C MET A 1 -6.41 20.13 -10.14
N ALA A 2 -7.36 19.32 -9.85
CA ALA A 2 -7.35 18.64 -8.57
C ALA A 2 -6.23 17.62 -8.52
N GLN A 3 -5.58 17.57 -7.40
CA GLN A 3 -4.57 16.58 -7.19
C GLN A 3 -5.23 15.33 -6.64
N GLU A 4 -5.00 14.25 -7.31
CA GLU A 4 -5.61 13.01 -6.88
C GLU A 4 -4.81 12.39 -5.75
N THR A 5 -5.52 11.95 -4.74
CA THR A 5 -4.90 11.22 -3.67
C THR A 5 -5.49 9.83 -3.63
N SER A 6 -4.62 8.87 -3.45
CA SER A 6 -5.06 7.49 -3.36
C SER A 6 -5.61 7.22 -1.96
N PRO A 7 -6.70 6.46 -1.87
CA PRO A 7 -7.19 6.08 -0.55
C PRO A 7 -6.21 5.19 0.21
N LEU A 8 -5.26 4.61 -0.51
CA LEU A 8 -4.29 3.72 0.13
C LEU A 8 -2.94 4.41 0.34
N THR A 9 -2.46 5.14 -0.66
CA THR A 9 -1.11 5.69 -0.60
C THR A 9 -1.07 7.19 -0.36
N GLY A 10 -2.24 7.84 -0.29
CA GLY A 10 -2.27 9.26 -0.08
C GLY A 10 -1.74 10.01 -1.29
N ILE A 11 -0.83 10.94 -1.05
CA ILE A 11 -0.29 11.74 -2.14
C ILE A 11 0.78 11.01 -2.93
N LEU A 12 1.18 9.83 -2.50
CA LEU A 12 2.16 9.06 -3.22
C LEU A 12 1.50 8.37 -4.40
N LYS A 13 2.27 8.21 -5.46
CA LYS A 13 1.76 7.51 -6.63
C LYS A 13 1.71 6.02 -6.35
N GLU A 14 0.58 5.42 -6.69
CA GLU A 14 0.41 4.00 -6.42
C GLU A 14 1.43 3.14 -7.16
N GLU A 15 1.92 3.61 -8.28
CA GLU A 15 2.92 2.86 -9.03
C GLU A 15 4.27 2.85 -8.33
N GLN A 16 4.46 3.72 -7.35
CA GLN A 16 5.72 3.80 -6.63
C GLN A 16 5.69 3.12 -5.28
N VAL A 17 4.53 2.61 -4.89
CA VAL A 17 4.39 1.93 -3.62
C VAL A 17 4.22 0.44 -3.89
N PHE A 18 5.09 -0.35 -3.29
CA PHE A 18 5.11 -1.79 -3.53
C PHE A 18 4.69 -2.54 -2.28
N ILE A 19 4.05 -3.67 -2.49
CA ILE A 19 3.64 -4.52 -1.38
C ILE A 19 4.87 -5.23 -0.83
N ASP A 20 4.99 -5.24 0.49
CA ASP A 20 6.16 -5.82 1.12
C ASP A 20 5.77 -6.95 2.07
N PHE A 21 4.73 -7.69 1.72
CA PHE A 21 4.30 -8.81 2.54
C PHE A 21 3.38 -9.71 1.73
N GLY A 22 3.27 -10.95 2.19
CA GLY A 22 2.32 -11.89 1.62
C GLY A 22 2.70 -12.32 0.22
N GLU A 23 1.73 -12.91 -0.47
CA GLU A 23 1.99 -13.44 -1.79
C GLU A 23 2.02 -12.38 -2.87
N HIS A 24 1.67 -11.17 -2.52
CA HIS A 24 1.73 -10.07 -3.49
C HIS A 24 2.98 -9.22 -3.31
N GLU A 25 3.91 -9.70 -2.53
CA GLU A 25 5.14 -8.96 -2.28
C GLU A 25 5.85 -8.65 -3.59
N GLY A 26 6.29 -7.42 -3.75
CA GLY A 26 6.97 -7.00 -4.95
C GLY A 26 6.08 -6.40 -6.01
N LYS A 27 4.77 -6.48 -5.83
CA LYS A 27 3.84 -5.88 -6.77
C LYS A 27 3.51 -4.47 -6.33
N SER A 28 3.32 -3.58 -7.30
CA SER A 28 2.96 -2.21 -6.97
C SER A 28 1.49 -2.14 -6.57
N VAL A 29 1.18 -1.11 -5.82
CA VAL A 29 -0.22 -0.88 -5.43
C VAL A 29 -1.08 -0.67 -6.67
N LEU A 30 -0.52 -0.01 -7.69
CA LEU A 30 -1.27 0.20 -8.91
C LEU A 30 -1.60 -1.13 -9.58
N GLU A 31 -0.65 -2.03 -9.62
CA GLU A 31 -0.90 -3.34 -10.18
C GLU A 31 -1.98 -4.09 -9.42
N ILE A 32 -1.96 -3.97 -8.11
CA ILE A 32 -2.97 -4.62 -7.28
C ILE A 32 -4.35 -4.06 -7.58
N SER A 33 -4.46 -2.74 -7.71
CA SER A 33 -5.77 -2.14 -7.96
C SER A 33 -6.29 -2.54 -9.35
N ASP A 34 -5.39 -2.85 -10.26
CA ASP A 34 -5.77 -3.20 -11.62
C ASP A 34 -6.12 -4.69 -11.76
N THR A 35 -5.37 -5.56 -11.09
CA THR A 35 -5.55 -6.99 -11.26
C THR A 35 -6.29 -7.66 -10.12
N ASN A 36 -6.35 -7.01 -8.97
CA ASN A 36 -6.95 -7.63 -7.80
C ASN A 36 -7.65 -6.56 -6.96
N PRO A 37 -8.75 -6.00 -7.48
CA PRO A 37 -9.41 -4.89 -6.78
C PRO A 37 -9.95 -5.27 -5.40
N ASP A 38 -10.31 -6.52 -5.21
CA ASP A 38 -10.79 -6.94 -3.88
C ASP A 38 -9.68 -6.82 -2.85
N PHE A 39 -8.48 -7.20 -3.22
CA PHE A 39 -7.36 -7.09 -2.31
C PHE A 39 -7.01 -5.62 -2.08
N TYR A 40 -7.15 -4.82 -3.12
CA TYR A 40 -6.92 -3.39 -2.99
C TYR A 40 -7.87 -2.77 -1.97
N ASP A 41 -9.15 -3.13 -2.04
CA ASP A 41 -10.13 -2.63 -1.08
C ASP A 41 -9.78 -3.08 0.32
N TYR A 42 -9.32 -4.31 0.47
CA TYR A 42 -8.89 -4.80 1.76
C TYR A 42 -7.74 -3.96 2.31
N LEU A 43 -6.79 -3.62 1.46
CA LEU A 43 -5.66 -2.82 1.88
C LEU A 43 -6.09 -1.43 2.32
N VAL A 44 -7.02 -0.84 1.59
CA VAL A 44 -7.52 0.49 1.94
C VAL A 44 -8.15 0.47 3.33
N GLY A 45 -8.98 -0.53 3.59
CA GLY A 45 -9.62 -0.64 4.90
C GLY A 45 -8.62 -0.84 6.01
N GLN A 46 -7.61 -1.67 5.78
CA GLN A 46 -6.60 -1.91 6.80
C GLN A 46 -5.74 -0.68 7.03
N LYS A 47 -5.48 0.09 5.98
CA LYS A 47 -4.72 1.31 6.14
C LYS A 47 -5.48 2.32 6.98
N GLU A 48 -6.77 2.40 6.81
CA GLU A 48 -7.57 3.36 7.55
C GLU A 48 -7.59 3.06 9.04
N VAL A 49 -7.52 1.79 9.41
CA VAL A 49 -7.50 1.44 10.82
C VAL A 49 -6.08 1.36 11.39
N GLY A 50 -5.09 1.68 10.56
CA GLY A 50 -3.73 1.78 11.06
C GLY A 50 -2.93 0.50 11.05
N ASN A 51 -3.40 -0.53 10.36
CA ASN A 51 -2.68 -1.80 10.33
C ASN A 51 -1.53 -1.80 9.34
N PHE A 52 -1.55 -0.89 8.38
CA PHE A 52 -0.51 -0.81 7.37
C PHE A 52 0.15 0.55 7.42
N ALA A 53 1.42 0.59 7.03
CA ALA A 53 2.13 1.85 6.93
C ALA A 53 3.02 1.80 5.69
N ILE A 54 3.38 2.97 5.21
CA ILE A 54 4.22 3.08 4.04
C ILE A 54 5.56 3.63 4.46
N ARG A 55 6.63 2.96 4.06
CA ARG A 55 7.98 3.39 4.37
C ARG A 55 8.77 3.59 3.10
N ARG A 56 9.71 4.50 3.17
CA ARG A 56 10.60 4.75 2.06
C ARG A 56 11.73 3.73 2.06
N SER A 57 11.96 3.15 0.91
CA SER A 57 13.02 2.17 0.77
C SER A 57 14.33 2.85 0.38
N ARG A 58 15.41 2.11 0.44
CA ARG A 58 16.71 2.64 0.09
C ARG A 58 16.81 3.02 -1.37
N ASP A 59 16.09 2.32 -2.22
CA ASP A 59 16.12 2.58 -3.65
C ASP A 59 15.13 3.67 -4.04
N LYS A 60 14.67 4.44 -3.06
CA LYS A 60 13.78 5.58 -3.27
C LYS A 60 12.37 5.18 -3.64
N SER A 61 12.05 3.91 -3.61
CA SER A 61 10.67 3.49 -3.74
C SER A 61 10.03 3.45 -2.37
N PHE A 62 8.73 3.24 -2.35
CA PHE A 62 8.00 3.15 -1.10
C PHE A 62 7.46 1.74 -0.96
N ARG A 63 7.34 1.29 0.27
CA ARG A 63 6.84 -0.05 0.52
C ARG A 63 5.73 0.00 1.54
N LEU A 64 4.69 -0.76 1.26
CA LEU A 64 3.57 -0.92 2.15
C LEU A 64 3.80 -2.19 2.97
N TYR A 65 3.81 -2.04 4.26
CA TYR A 65 4.10 -3.18 5.13
C TYR A 65 3.11 -3.24 6.26
N VAL A 66 3.01 -4.40 6.87
CA VAL A 66 2.11 -4.61 8.00
C VAL A 66 2.73 -3.99 9.23
N GLN A 67 2.07 -3.00 9.77
CA GLN A 67 2.59 -2.27 10.90
C GLN A 67 2.07 -2.80 12.22
N ASN A 68 0.84 -3.23 12.22
CA ASN A 68 0.21 -3.65 13.44
C ASN A 68 0.63 -5.06 13.79
N VAL A 69 1.70 -5.16 14.53
CA VAL A 69 2.15 -6.43 15.01
C VAL A 69 1.51 -6.66 16.34
N THR A 70 0.56 -7.52 16.36
CA THR A 70 -0.13 -7.80 17.58
C THR A 70 0.80 -8.51 18.53
N LEU A 71 1.03 -7.87 19.61
CA LEU A 71 1.92 -8.44 20.57
C LEU A 71 1.13 -8.90 21.74
N ASN A 72 0.74 -9.99 21.78
CA ASN A 72 0.01 -10.38 22.97
C ASN A 72 0.41 -11.66 23.46
#